data_623a747e91e928659ed868140ca0a416
#
_entry.id   623a747e91e928659ed868140ca0a416
#
_cell.length_a   1.000
_cell.length_b   1.000
_cell.length_c   1.000
_cell.angle_alpha   90.00
_cell.angle_beta   90.00
_cell.angle_gamma   90.00
#
_symmetry.space_group_name_H-M   'P 1'
#
loop_
_entity.id
_entity.type
_entity.pdbx_description
1 polymer ?
#
loop_
_entity_poly.entity_id
_entity_poly.type
_entity_poly.pdbx_seq_one_letter_code
_entity_poly.pdbx_strand_id
1 'polypeptide(L)'
;PLCEKYYHVSPYAYCANDPVNLVDLDGMDIYPVYFSEKDNDGYFIGTPYVSSLKYIRAMTKFGKTSYGKKFISSFLKKGENQYGVTGTGLYSKYRFSIYQNNYDNTIDQLGAIGNSYGKFYVKETDGQLDIVMELDIKNQEEGELIETIMHELIIHGSKIDTIINAYERGGMDAVKDVFSKDPGGEKEHSDLYNKNINAPNVRNYMRAKKELLDIYPYLENYFK
;
A
#
# COMPACT_ATOMS: atom_id res chain seq x y z
N PRO A 1 -20.25 -8.26 16.35
CA PRO A 1 -19.39 -9.42 16.55
C PRO A 1 -19.23 -10.21 15.25
N LEU A 2 -18.04 -10.72 15.01
CA LEU A 2 -17.62 -11.40 13.77
C LEU A 2 -18.43 -12.64 13.39
N CYS A 3 -19.12 -13.25 14.32
CA CYS A 3 -19.94 -14.44 14.05
C CYS A 3 -21.05 -14.20 13.02
N GLU A 4 -21.52 -12.98 12.85
CA GLU A 4 -22.51 -12.64 11.82
C GLU A 4 -21.91 -12.51 10.42
N LYS A 5 -20.64 -12.14 10.32
CA LYS A 5 -19.92 -12.00 9.04
C LYS A 5 -19.35 -13.33 8.55
N TYR A 6 -18.98 -14.20 9.48
CA TYR A 6 -18.36 -15.51 9.20
C TYR A 6 -19.16 -16.67 9.81
N TYR A 7 -20.46 -16.73 9.50
CA TYR A 7 -21.38 -17.75 10.03
C TYR A 7 -20.97 -19.20 9.71
N HIS A 8 -20.08 -19.42 8.76
CA HIS A 8 -19.51 -20.72 8.42
C HIS A 8 -18.29 -21.10 9.28
N VAL A 9 -17.81 -20.18 10.11
CA VAL A 9 -16.72 -20.44 11.05
C VAL A 9 -17.29 -20.45 12.45
N SER A 10 -16.87 -21.41 13.29
CA SER A 10 -17.31 -21.45 14.69
C SER A 10 -17.01 -20.12 15.40
N PRO A 11 -17.93 -19.57 16.21
CA PRO A 11 -17.64 -18.37 17.02
C PRO A 11 -16.43 -18.54 17.96
N TYR A 12 -16.02 -19.77 18.21
CA TYR A 12 -14.86 -20.13 19.03
C TYR A 12 -13.59 -20.40 18.18
N ALA A 13 -13.68 -20.32 16.85
CA ALA A 13 -12.53 -20.48 15.99
C ALA A 13 -11.71 -19.19 15.96
N TYR A 14 -10.72 -19.09 16.83
CA TYR A 14 -9.76 -18.00 16.83
C TYR A 14 -8.94 -18.05 15.52
N CYS A 15 -8.90 -16.91 14.81
CA CYS A 15 -8.16 -16.78 13.55
C CYS A 15 -8.46 -17.88 12.52
N ALA A 16 -9.73 -18.27 12.33
CA ALA A 16 -10.15 -19.34 11.42
C ALA A 16 -9.42 -20.68 11.65
N ASN A 17 -9.00 -20.99 12.88
CA ASN A 17 -8.14 -22.12 13.28
C ASN A 17 -6.70 -22.07 12.75
N ASP A 18 -6.24 -20.92 12.27
CA ASP A 18 -4.84 -20.72 11.84
C ASP A 18 -4.18 -19.53 12.59
N PRO A 19 -3.95 -19.63 13.91
CA PRO A 19 -3.39 -18.56 14.72
C PRO A 19 -1.91 -18.28 14.45
N VAL A 20 -1.27 -19.09 13.61
CA VAL A 20 0.13 -18.89 13.23
C VAL A 20 0.24 -17.90 12.08
N ASN A 21 -0.70 -17.95 11.14
CA ASN A 21 -0.69 -17.13 9.93
C ASN A 21 -1.77 -16.04 9.95
N LEU A 22 -2.77 -16.16 10.82
CA LEU A 22 -3.89 -15.24 10.93
C LEU A 22 -3.93 -14.59 12.31
N VAL A 23 -3.92 -13.29 12.36
CA VAL A 23 -4.16 -12.52 13.60
C VAL A 23 -5.28 -11.54 13.35
N ASP A 24 -6.29 -11.68 14.17
CA ASP A 24 -7.37 -10.71 14.29
C ASP A 24 -6.98 -9.70 15.37
N LEU A 25 -6.50 -8.53 14.96
CA LEU A 25 -5.96 -7.51 15.87
C LEU A 25 -7.04 -6.74 16.64
N ASP A 26 -8.24 -6.71 16.11
CA ASP A 26 -9.36 -5.92 16.65
C ASP A 26 -10.67 -6.71 16.70
N GLY A 27 -10.64 -7.99 16.34
CA GLY A 27 -11.83 -8.84 16.31
C GLY A 27 -12.77 -8.53 15.14
N MET A 28 -12.33 -7.78 14.11
CA MET A 28 -13.26 -7.25 13.11
C MET A 28 -13.01 -7.68 11.68
N ASP A 29 -11.78 -7.94 11.22
CA ASP A 29 -11.54 -8.34 9.83
C ASP A 29 -10.22 -9.10 9.59
N ILE A 30 -10.26 -10.04 8.62
CA ILE A 30 -9.09 -10.74 8.09
C ILE A 30 -8.74 -10.08 6.75
N TYR A 31 -7.55 -9.53 6.64
CA TYR A 31 -7.12 -8.77 5.46
C TYR A 31 -6.26 -9.62 4.53
N PRO A 32 -6.66 -9.85 3.28
CA PRO A 32 -5.84 -10.59 2.32
C PRO A 32 -4.71 -9.73 1.76
N VAL A 33 -3.54 -10.33 1.64
CA VAL A 33 -2.45 -9.90 0.76
C VAL A 33 -2.36 -10.91 -0.37
N TYR A 34 -2.07 -10.46 -1.58
CA TYR A 34 -2.00 -11.33 -2.74
C TYR A 34 -0.58 -11.84 -2.97
N PHE A 35 -0.42 -13.13 -3.26
CA PHE A 35 0.83 -13.68 -3.78
C PHE A 35 1.03 -13.26 -5.23
N SER A 36 2.28 -13.04 -5.58
CA SER A 36 2.67 -12.64 -6.92
C SER A 36 3.08 -13.84 -7.77
N GLU A 37 2.20 -14.32 -8.62
CA GLU A 37 2.62 -14.91 -9.87
C GLU A 37 2.50 -13.86 -10.97
N LYS A 38 3.45 -13.80 -11.89
CA LYS A 38 3.37 -12.88 -13.04
C LYS A 38 2.82 -13.65 -14.23
N ASP A 39 1.89 -13.04 -14.96
CA ASP A 39 1.50 -13.51 -16.28
C ASP A 39 2.63 -13.26 -17.32
N ASN A 40 2.40 -13.70 -18.56
CA ASN A 40 3.37 -13.56 -19.64
C ASN A 40 3.67 -12.09 -20.00
N ASP A 41 2.81 -11.16 -19.60
CA ASP A 41 2.96 -9.72 -19.81
C ASP A 41 3.61 -9.02 -18.61
N GLY A 42 3.98 -9.80 -17.57
CA GLY A 42 4.62 -9.29 -16.36
C GLY A 42 3.66 -8.70 -15.32
N TYR A 43 2.35 -8.86 -15.51
CA TYR A 43 1.34 -8.45 -14.53
C TYR A 43 1.12 -9.53 -13.48
N PHE A 44 0.91 -9.11 -12.24
CA PHE A 44 0.65 -10.05 -11.17
C PHE A 44 -0.75 -10.66 -11.27
N ILE A 45 -0.79 -11.98 -11.36
CA ILE A 45 -1.98 -12.80 -11.12
C ILE A 45 -1.76 -13.51 -9.78
N GLY A 46 -2.66 -13.33 -8.84
CA GLY A 46 -2.44 -13.90 -7.51
C GLY A 46 -3.73 -14.37 -6.85
N THR A 47 -3.63 -15.49 -6.16
CA THR A 47 -4.61 -15.86 -5.14
C THR A 47 -4.42 -14.99 -3.90
N PRO A 48 -5.50 -14.59 -3.21
CA PRO A 48 -5.38 -13.87 -1.95
C PRO A 48 -4.54 -14.68 -0.95
N TYR A 49 -3.49 -14.07 -0.44
CA TYR A 49 -2.72 -14.63 0.65
C TYR A 49 -3.06 -13.86 1.92
N VAL A 50 -3.22 -14.59 3.01
CA VAL A 50 -3.51 -13.97 4.29
C VAL A 50 -2.29 -13.21 4.77
N SER A 51 -2.50 -11.95 5.06
CA SER A 51 -1.44 -11.00 5.36
C SER A 51 -0.67 -11.38 6.62
N SER A 52 0.64 -11.21 6.56
CA SER A 52 1.46 -11.31 7.75
C SER A 52 1.02 -10.26 8.78
N LEU A 53 1.04 -10.62 10.05
CA LEU A 53 0.79 -9.71 11.17
C LEU A 53 1.65 -8.43 11.05
N LYS A 54 2.89 -8.57 10.58
CA LYS A 54 3.82 -7.48 10.33
C LYS A 54 3.24 -6.43 9.38
N TYR A 55 2.65 -6.87 8.26
CA TYR A 55 2.01 -5.98 7.31
C TYR A 55 0.79 -5.26 7.92
N ILE A 56 -0.08 -5.99 8.60
CA ILE A 56 -1.27 -5.39 9.26
C ILE A 56 -0.84 -4.32 10.27
N ARG A 57 0.17 -4.61 11.09
CA ARG A 57 0.73 -3.64 12.05
C ARG A 57 1.31 -2.42 11.37
N ALA A 58 2.05 -2.61 10.27
CA ALA A 58 2.63 -1.52 9.50
C ALA A 58 1.54 -0.62 8.91
N MET A 59 0.52 -1.18 8.26
CA MET A 59 -0.62 -0.43 7.72
C MET A 59 -1.44 0.26 8.82
N THR A 60 -1.63 -0.40 9.96
CA THR A 60 -2.33 0.20 11.12
C THR A 60 -1.56 1.41 11.66
N LYS A 61 -0.23 1.32 11.75
CA LYS A 61 0.59 2.46 12.16
C LYS A 61 0.57 3.58 11.11
N PHE A 62 0.69 3.25 9.83
CA PHE A 62 0.53 4.22 8.76
C PHE A 62 -0.84 4.92 8.82
N GLY A 63 -1.92 4.18 9.10
CA GLY A 63 -3.28 4.71 9.29
C GLY A 63 -3.43 5.67 10.50
N LYS A 64 -2.47 5.71 11.43
CA LYS A 64 -2.46 6.72 12.51
C LYS A 64 -1.98 8.09 12.03
N THR A 65 -1.26 8.15 10.92
CA THR A 65 -0.85 9.44 10.33
C THR A 65 -2.01 10.13 9.63
N SER A 66 -1.97 11.46 9.59
CA SER A 66 -3.00 12.24 8.88
C SER A 66 -3.11 11.86 7.41
N TYR A 67 -1.97 11.63 6.76
CA TYR A 67 -1.94 11.21 5.35
C TYR A 67 -2.46 9.79 5.17
N GLY A 68 -1.96 8.83 5.96
CA GLY A 68 -2.36 7.42 5.90
C GLY A 68 -3.86 7.25 6.16
N LYS A 69 -4.39 7.97 7.16
CA LYS A 69 -5.83 7.99 7.43
C LYS A 69 -6.64 8.48 6.22
N LYS A 70 -6.23 9.62 5.62
CA LYS A 70 -6.89 10.15 4.41
C LYS A 70 -6.82 9.15 3.26
N PHE A 71 -5.64 8.59 3.01
CA PHE A 71 -5.41 7.64 1.92
C PHE A 71 -6.30 6.40 2.07
N ILE A 72 -6.17 5.68 3.18
CA ILE A 72 -6.90 4.44 3.45
C ILE A 72 -8.42 4.71 3.41
N SER A 73 -8.89 5.76 4.08
CA SER A 73 -10.32 6.08 4.11
C SER A 73 -10.94 6.34 2.73
N SER A 74 -10.15 6.86 1.78
CA SER A 74 -10.67 7.17 0.44
C SER A 74 -10.97 5.92 -0.40
N PHE A 75 -10.23 4.84 -0.23
CA PHE A 75 -10.43 3.58 -0.97
C PHE A 75 -11.44 2.63 -0.31
N LEU A 76 -11.64 2.71 0.99
CA LEU A 76 -12.65 1.92 1.68
C LEU A 76 -14.06 2.37 1.33
N LYS A 77 -15.01 1.44 1.30
CA LYS A 77 -16.44 1.80 1.19
C LYS A 77 -16.86 2.67 2.37
N LYS A 78 -17.85 3.50 2.15
CA LYS A 78 -18.36 4.39 3.22
C LYS A 78 -18.80 3.57 4.44
N GLY A 79 -18.20 3.86 5.59
CA GLY A 79 -18.49 3.20 6.87
C GLY A 79 -17.73 1.88 7.08
N GLU A 80 -17.02 1.35 6.09
CA GLU A 80 -16.12 0.20 6.26
C GLU A 80 -14.93 0.60 7.13
N ASN A 81 -14.48 -0.33 8.00
CA ASN A 81 -13.32 -0.10 8.86
C ASN A 81 -12.18 -1.03 8.46
N GLN A 82 -10.99 -0.46 8.28
CA GLN A 82 -9.77 -1.22 8.01
C GLN A 82 -8.55 -0.50 8.56
N TYR A 83 -7.60 -1.21 9.15
CA TYR A 83 -6.40 -0.65 9.78
C TYR A 83 -6.68 0.47 10.79
N GLY A 84 -7.83 0.41 11.49
CA GLY A 84 -8.28 1.45 12.43
C GLY A 84 -8.76 2.74 11.74
N VAL A 85 -9.11 2.68 10.46
CA VAL A 85 -9.57 3.82 9.65
C VAL A 85 -10.96 3.52 9.10
N THR A 86 -11.88 4.48 9.23
CA THR A 86 -13.24 4.39 8.67
C THR A 86 -13.26 4.97 7.25
N GLY A 87 -13.85 4.23 6.33
CA GLY A 87 -13.97 4.59 4.92
C GLY A 87 -14.90 5.77 4.65
N THR A 88 -14.48 6.62 3.72
CA THR A 88 -15.29 7.73 3.18
C THR A 88 -15.99 7.37 1.87
N GLY A 89 -15.50 6.36 1.16
CA GLY A 89 -16.03 5.90 -0.12
C GLY A 89 -15.60 6.74 -1.32
N LEU A 90 -14.69 7.70 -1.14
CA LEU A 90 -14.32 8.65 -2.21
C LEU A 90 -13.84 7.94 -3.49
N TYR A 91 -12.97 6.96 -3.34
CA TYR A 91 -12.37 6.17 -4.42
C TYR A 91 -12.74 4.68 -4.37
N SER A 92 -13.79 4.31 -3.62
CA SER A 92 -14.20 2.91 -3.42
C SER A 92 -14.67 2.18 -4.68
N LYS A 93 -14.86 2.89 -5.79
CA LYS A 93 -15.13 2.30 -7.11
C LYS A 93 -13.87 1.83 -7.84
N TYR A 94 -12.69 2.21 -7.38
CA TYR A 94 -11.40 1.79 -7.92
C TYR A 94 -10.79 0.73 -7.02
N ARG A 95 -9.90 -0.10 -7.58
CA ARG A 95 -9.13 -1.06 -6.78
C ARG A 95 -7.91 -0.40 -6.17
N PHE A 96 -7.57 -0.83 -4.97
CA PHE A 96 -6.25 -0.67 -4.39
C PHE A 96 -5.74 -2.06 -4.00
N SER A 97 -4.77 -2.56 -4.73
CA SER A 97 -4.25 -3.93 -4.60
C SER A 97 -2.84 -3.91 -4.02
N ILE A 98 -2.58 -4.85 -3.12
CA ILE A 98 -1.28 -4.98 -2.48
C ILE A 98 -0.75 -6.38 -2.74
N TYR A 99 0.46 -6.46 -3.28
CA TYR A 99 1.11 -7.72 -3.63
C TYR A 99 2.37 -7.91 -2.80
N GLN A 100 2.56 -9.12 -2.29
CA GLN A 100 3.85 -9.55 -1.76
C GLN A 100 4.81 -9.68 -2.94
N ASN A 101 5.90 -8.94 -2.91
CA ASN A 101 6.98 -9.13 -3.86
C ASN A 101 7.99 -10.13 -3.28
N ASN A 102 8.29 -11.18 -4.03
CA ASN A 102 9.39 -12.09 -3.73
C ASN A 102 10.58 -11.62 -4.57
N TYR A 103 11.23 -10.53 -4.15
CA TYR A 103 12.52 -10.17 -4.73
C TYR A 103 13.56 -11.19 -4.25
N ASP A 104 13.66 -12.30 -4.97
CA ASP A 104 14.96 -12.94 -5.09
C ASP A 104 15.86 -11.97 -5.86
N ASN A 105 17.12 -11.82 -5.44
CA ASN A 105 18.15 -10.93 -5.99
C ASN A 105 18.40 -11.10 -7.50
N THR A 106 17.37 -11.29 -8.29
CA THR A 106 17.44 -11.37 -9.73
C THR A 106 17.49 -9.94 -10.28
N ILE A 107 18.59 -9.67 -10.97
CA ILE A 107 18.75 -8.53 -11.87
C ILE A 107 17.43 -8.33 -12.60
N ASP A 108 16.80 -7.16 -12.42
CA ASP A 108 15.64 -6.85 -13.24
C ASP A 108 16.04 -6.89 -14.72
N GLN A 109 15.07 -7.07 -15.61
CA GLN A 109 15.33 -7.19 -17.06
C GLN A 109 15.97 -5.94 -17.66
N LEU A 110 16.14 -4.86 -16.88
CA LEU A 110 16.75 -3.60 -17.27
C LEU A 110 18.18 -3.46 -16.74
N GLY A 111 18.72 -4.47 -16.02
CA GLY A 111 20.10 -4.47 -15.54
C GLY A 111 20.37 -3.56 -14.33
N ALA A 112 19.33 -3.03 -13.70
CA ALA A 112 19.49 -2.27 -12.49
C ALA A 112 19.69 -3.22 -11.29
N ILE A 113 20.84 -3.14 -10.64
CA ILE A 113 21.08 -3.78 -9.34
C ILE A 113 20.50 -2.84 -8.27
N GLY A 114 19.25 -3.03 -7.93
CA GLY A 114 18.61 -2.29 -6.87
C GLY A 114 17.62 -3.19 -6.13
N ASN A 115 17.81 -3.36 -4.84
CA ASN A 115 16.80 -3.94 -3.96
C ASN A 115 15.67 -2.91 -3.82
N SER A 116 14.68 -2.95 -4.70
CA SER A 116 13.45 -2.19 -4.51
C SER A 116 12.56 -2.94 -3.54
N TYR A 117 12.50 -2.50 -2.29
CA TYR A 117 11.64 -3.09 -1.25
C TYR A 117 10.16 -2.80 -1.47
N GLY A 118 9.84 -1.85 -2.33
CA GLY A 118 8.49 -1.48 -2.72
C GLY A 118 8.41 -1.00 -4.17
N LYS A 119 7.19 -0.99 -4.71
CA LYS A 119 6.89 -0.45 -6.03
C LYS A 119 5.46 0.03 -6.08
N PHE A 120 5.23 1.18 -6.69
CA PHE A 120 3.91 1.74 -6.92
C PHE A 120 3.66 1.90 -8.42
N TYR A 121 2.52 1.40 -8.90
CA TYR A 121 2.10 1.55 -10.28
C TYR A 121 0.58 1.43 -10.43
N VAL A 122 0.07 1.60 -11.63
CA VAL A 122 -1.33 1.40 -11.95
C VAL A 122 -1.50 0.50 -13.16
N LYS A 123 -2.59 -0.24 -13.18
CA LYS A 123 -3.01 -1.08 -14.30
C LYS A 123 -4.52 -1.04 -14.46
N GLU A 124 -5.03 -1.61 -15.54
CA GLU A 124 -6.45 -1.92 -15.66
C GLU A 124 -6.66 -3.40 -15.40
N THR A 125 -7.63 -3.71 -14.55
CA THR A 125 -8.02 -5.07 -14.23
C THR A 125 -9.54 -5.17 -14.33
N ASP A 126 -10.03 -6.04 -15.21
CA ASP A 126 -11.47 -6.22 -15.47
C ASP A 126 -12.19 -4.90 -15.86
N GLY A 127 -11.52 -4.06 -16.65
CA GLY A 127 -12.08 -2.75 -17.09
C GLY A 127 -12.14 -1.70 -15.97
N GLN A 128 -11.41 -1.90 -14.88
CA GLN A 128 -11.38 -0.99 -13.73
C GLN A 128 -9.94 -0.60 -13.41
N LEU A 129 -9.73 0.68 -13.09
CA LEU A 129 -8.44 1.16 -12.61
C LEU A 129 -8.05 0.44 -11.32
N ASP A 130 -6.89 -0.16 -11.32
CA ASP A 130 -6.27 -0.81 -10.18
C ASP A 130 -4.97 -0.08 -9.82
N ILE A 131 -4.91 0.47 -8.63
CA ILE A 131 -3.73 1.12 -8.06
C ILE A 131 -3.01 0.06 -7.27
N VAL A 132 -1.75 -0.19 -7.61
CA VAL A 132 -0.99 -1.33 -7.11
C VAL A 132 0.20 -0.88 -6.29
N MET A 133 0.34 -1.48 -5.13
CA MET A 133 1.55 -1.41 -4.32
C MET A 133 2.13 -2.83 -4.15
N GLU A 134 3.36 -3.02 -4.58
CA GLU A 134 4.13 -4.23 -4.30
C GLU A 134 5.06 -3.97 -3.12
N LEU A 135 5.18 -4.93 -2.22
CA LEU A 135 6.01 -4.83 -1.03
C LEU A 135 6.78 -6.12 -0.79
N ASP A 136 8.05 -6.03 -0.44
CA ASP A 136 8.79 -7.17 0.10
C ASP A 136 8.53 -7.30 1.60
N ILE A 137 7.37 -7.87 1.95
CA ILE A 137 6.96 -8.01 3.35
C ILE A 137 7.83 -9.02 4.10
N LYS A 138 8.37 -10.03 3.40
CA LYS A 138 9.12 -11.12 4.05
C LYS A 138 10.48 -10.66 4.56
N ASN A 139 11.22 -9.91 3.74
CA ASN A 139 12.61 -9.59 3.98
C ASN A 139 12.83 -8.26 4.72
N GLN A 140 11.76 -7.50 4.98
CA GLN A 140 11.82 -6.25 5.75
C GLN A 140 11.40 -6.48 7.20
N GLU A 141 12.02 -5.76 8.14
CA GLU A 141 11.48 -5.60 9.47
C GLU A 141 10.24 -4.69 9.46
N GLU A 142 9.46 -4.68 10.54
CA GLU A 142 8.22 -3.89 10.60
C GLU A 142 8.47 -2.39 10.36
N GLY A 143 9.55 -1.85 10.93
CA GLY A 143 9.92 -0.44 10.76
C GLY A 143 10.34 -0.10 9.34
N GLU A 144 11.11 -0.96 8.68
CA GLU A 144 11.48 -0.82 7.27
C GLU A 144 10.24 -0.88 6.38
N LEU A 145 9.31 -1.81 6.67
CA LEU A 145 8.07 -1.94 5.92
C LEU A 145 7.18 -0.69 6.05
N ILE A 146 7.12 -0.07 7.24
CA ILE A 146 6.41 1.19 7.44
C ILE A 146 7.03 2.30 6.58
N GLU A 147 8.36 2.40 6.57
CA GLU A 147 9.09 3.38 5.76
C GLU A 147 8.81 3.17 4.27
N THR A 148 8.88 1.93 3.80
CA THR A 148 8.56 1.57 2.40
C THR A 148 7.10 1.92 2.05
N ILE A 149 6.12 1.57 2.89
CA ILE A 149 4.71 1.94 2.69
C ILE A 149 4.56 3.46 2.60
N MET A 150 5.21 4.21 3.47
CA MET A 150 5.17 5.67 3.44
C MET A 150 5.79 6.23 2.16
N HIS A 151 6.91 5.66 1.72
CA HIS A 151 7.56 6.06 0.47
C HIS A 151 6.60 5.85 -0.71
N GLU A 152 6.10 4.63 -0.90
CA GLU A 152 5.24 4.29 -2.04
C GLU A 152 3.94 5.10 -2.05
N LEU A 153 3.26 5.20 -0.90
CA LEU A 153 1.94 5.83 -0.85
C LEU A 153 1.98 7.36 -0.72
N ILE A 154 3.03 7.94 -0.14
CA ILE A 154 3.11 9.41 -0.01
C ILE A 154 3.90 10.02 -1.16
N ILE A 155 5.04 9.44 -1.54
CA ILE A 155 5.89 10.02 -2.59
C ILE A 155 5.25 9.75 -3.95
N HIS A 156 5.03 8.49 -4.32
CA HIS A 156 4.44 8.12 -5.60
C HIS A 156 2.92 8.22 -5.61
N GLY A 157 2.26 7.84 -4.51
CA GLY A 157 0.81 7.95 -4.35
C GLY A 157 0.27 9.38 -4.30
N SER A 158 1.13 10.39 -4.21
CA SER A 158 0.72 11.81 -4.28
C SER A 158 0.03 12.18 -5.60
N LYS A 159 0.23 11.38 -6.66
CA LYS A 159 -0.38 11.57 -7.98
C LYS A 159 -1.76 10.91 -8.12
N ILE A 160 -2.28 10.22 -7.10
CA ILE A 160 -3.52 9.44 -7.21
C ILE A 160 -4.70 10.25 -7.72
N ASP A 161 -4.93 11.44 -7.19
CA ASP A 161 -6.02 12.31 -7.65
C ASP A 161 -5.87 12.65 -9.15
N THR A 162 -4.64 12.90 -9.59
CA THR A 162 -4.32 13.20 -11.01
C THR A 162 -4.54 11.97 -11.89
N ILE A 163 -4.11 10.79 -11.42
CA ILE A 163 -4.28 9.50 -12.10
C ILE A 163 -5.76 9.18 -12.27
N ILE A 164 -6.55 9.28 -11.20
CA ILE A 164 -7.99 9.01 -11.23
C ILE A 164 -8.70 9.98 -12.19
N ASN A 165 -8.41 11.27 -12.10
CA ASN A 165 -8.99 12.26 -13.01
C ASN A 165 -8.58 12.03 -14.47
N ALA A 166 -7.37 11.56 -14.74
CA ALA A 166 -6.94 11.19 -16.09
C ALA A 166 -7.71 9.97 -16.60
N TYR A 167 -7.83 8.94 -15.76
CA TYR A 167 -8.57 7.72 -16.08
C TYR A 167 -10.05 8.02 -16.42
N GLU A 168 -10.71 8.86 -15.62
CA GLU A 168 -12.10 9.27 -15.86
C GLU A 168 -12.29 10.04 -17.18
N ARG A 169 -11.28 10.76 -17.65
CA ARG A 169 -11.33 11.54 -18.89
C ARG A 169 -11.02 10.75 -20.14
N GLY A 170 -10.12 9.78 -20.07
CA GLY A 170 -9.59 9.11 -21.27
C GLY A 170 -9.02 7.71 -21.02
N GLY A 171 -9.42 7.04 -19.94
CA GLY A 171 -8.99 5.68 -19.63
C GLY A 171 -7.46 5.58 -19.40
N MET A 172 -6.92 4.38 -19.62
CA MET A 172 -5.49 4.11 -19.40
C MET A 172 -4.56 4.92 -20.32
N ASP A 173 -5.00 5.32 -21.49
CA ASP A 173 -4.14 6.13 -22.38
C ASP A 173 -3.88 7.52 -21.79
N ALA A 174 -4.88 8.15 -21.19
CA ALA A 174 -4.69 9.41 -20.48
C ALA A 174 -3.85 9.25 -19.20
N VAL A 175 -3.90 8.08 -18.55
CA VAL A 175 -3.06 7.75 -17.39
C VAL A 175 -1.60 7.61 -17.81
N LYS A 176 -1.31 6.95 -18.95
CA LYS A 176 0.06 6.85 -19.49
C LYS A 176 0.69 8.22 -19.71
N ASP A 177 -0.09 9.21 -20.14
CA ASP A 177 0.39 10.59 -20.31
C ASP A 177 0.81 11.25 -18.97
N VAL A 178 0.20 10.86 -17.86
CA VAL A 178 0.61 11.34 -16.53
C VAL A 178 1.98 10.81 -16.17
N PHE A 179 2.23 9.51 -16.42
CA PHE A 179 3.51 8.88 -16.11
C PHE A 179 4.62 9.28 -17.09
N SER A 180 4.31 9.54 -18.35
CA SER A 180 5.31 9.95 -19.35
C SER A 180 6.01 11.28 -19.02
N LYS A 181 5.39 12.11 -18.18
CA LYS A 181 5.95 13.40 -17.75
C LYS A 181 6.99 13.29 -16.65
N ASP A 182 7.01 12.19 -15.92
CA ASP A 182 7.99 11.89 -14.86
C ASP A 182 8.20 10.37 -14.79
N PRO A 183 8.90 9.78 -15.79
CA PRO A 183 9.16 8.36 -15.82
C PRO A 183 9.97 7.93 -14.59
N GLY A 184 9.52 6.86 -13.89
CA GLY A 184 10.19 6.34 -12.71
C GLY A 184 10.14 7.24 -11.47
N GLY A 185 9.47 8.41 -11.52
CA GLY A 185 9.40 9.32 -10.38
C GLY A 185 10.72 10.00 -10.03
N GLU A 186 11.59 10.23 -11.02
CA GLU A 186 12.93 10.81 -10.79
C GLU A 186 12.86 12.16 -10.05
N LYS A 187 11.92 13.00 -10.43
CA LYS A 187 11.71 14.29 -9.76
C LYS A 187 11.28 14.10 -8.29
N GLU A 188 10.38 13.17 -8.03
CA GLU A 188 9.88 12.87 -6.70
C GLU A 188 11.00 12.36 -5.78
N HIS A 189 11.85 11.46 -6.28
CA HIS A 189 13.02 10.97 -5.57
C HIS A 189 14.05 12.07 -5.33
N SER A 190 14.31 12.91 -6.34
CA SER A 190 15.22 14.05 -6.19
C SER A 190 14.71 15.06 -5.15
N ASP A 191 13.42 15.38 -5.17
CA ASP A 191 12.80 16.26 -4.17
C ASP A 191 12.92 15.68 -2.75
N LEU A 192 12.68 14.36 -2.58
CA LEU A 192 12.81 13.68 -1.30
C LEU A 192 14.26 13.68 -0.82
N TYR A 193 15.21 13.28 -1.67
CA TYR A 193 16.64 13.24 -1.35
C TYR A 193 17.16 14.61 -0.89
N ASN A 194 16.77 15.67 -1.61
CA ASN A 194 17.14 17.04 -1.29
C ASN A 194 16.30 17.67 -0.17
N LYS A 195 15.39 16.90 0.44
CA LYS A 195 14.47 17.38 1.50
C LYS A 195 13.71 18.65 1.10
N ASN A 196 13.27 18.71 -0.15
CA ASN A 196 12.56 19.86 -0.70
C ASN A 196 11.15 19.98 -0.10
N ILE A 197 11.03 20.64 1.04
CA ILE A 197 9.75 20.84 1.76
C ILE A 197 8.72 21.68 0.98
N ASN A 198 9.13 22.35 -0.11
CA ASN A 198 8.19 23.02 -1.00
C ASN A 198 7.42 22.01 -1.89
N ALA A 199 7.98 20.83 -2.12
CA ALA A 199 7.26 19.74 -2.77
C ALA A 199 6.20 19.16 -1.81
N PRO A 200 4.91 19.10 -2.23
CA PRO A 200 3.81 18.68 -1.35
C PRO A 200 3.97 17.23 -0.84
N ASN A 201 4.47 16.32 -1.68
CA ASN A 201 4.73 14.92 -1.33
C ASN A 201 5.80 14.83 -0.23
N VAL A 202 6.92 15.54 -0.36
CA VAL A 202 7.99 15.56 0.65
C VAL A 202 7.48 16.16 1.96
N ARG A 203 6.73 17.25 1.90
CA ARG A 203 6.12 17.86 3.10
C ARG A 203 5.16 16.88 3.80
N ASN A 204 4.34 16.15 3.05
CA ASN A 204 3.43 15.15 3.60
C ASN A 204 4.22 13.98 4.21
N TYR A 205 5.29 13.51 3.54
CA TYR A 205 6.16 12.47 4.05
C TYR A 205 6.81 12.88 5.38
N MET A 206 7.42 14.06 5.44
CA MET A 206 8.06 14.56 6.66
C MET A 206 7.07 14.75 7.81
N ARG A 207 5.83 15.19 7.51
CA ARG A 207 4.75 15.28 8.51
C ARG A 207 4.36 13.90 9.02
N ALA A 208 4.09 12.94 8.15
CA ALA A 208 3.72 11.59 8.55
C ALA A 208 4.83 10.89 9.34
N LYS A 209 6.10 11.08 8.93
CA LYS A 209 7.27 10.62 9.70
C LYS A 209 7.25 11.20 11.12
N LYS A 210 7.06 12.51 11.26
CA LYS A 210 6.98 13.15 12.57
C LYS A 210 5.82 12.59 13.41
N GLU A 211 4.61 12.49 12.84
CA GLU A 211 3.43 11.95 13.52
C GLU A 211 3.67 10.51 14.01
N LEU A 212 4.36 9.67 13.21
CA LEU A 212 4.73 8.32 13.63
C LEU A 212 5.76 8.31 14.75
N LEU A 213 6.79 9.14 14.67
CA LEU A 213 7.84 9.21 15.70
C LEU A 213 7.32 9.76 17.02
N ASP A 214 6.36 10.67 17.00
CA ASP A 214 5.69 11.18 18.20
C ASP A 214 4.92 10.04 18.94
N ILE A 215 4.39 9.04 18.19
CA ILE A 215 3.65 7.90 18.77
C ILE A 215 4.58 6.70 19.03
N TYR A 216 5.53 6.45 18.13
CA TYR A 216 6.40 5.27 18.10
C TYR A 216 7.88 5.68 17.98
N PRO A 217 8.51 6.22 19.03
CA PRO A 217 9.89 6.76 18.96
C PRO A 217 10.93 5.73 18.51
N TYR A 218 10.71 4.44 18.77
CA TYR A 218 11.62 3.38 18.36
C TYR A 218 11.77 3.24 16.83
N LEU A 219 10.86 3.82 16.05
CA LEU A 219 10.93 3.82 14.58
C LEU A 219 12.01 4.75 14.03
N GLU A 220 12.62 5.61 14.85
CA GLU A 220 13.65 6.56 14.39
C GLU A 220 14.81 5.87 13.66
N ASN A 221 15.18 4.66 14.09
CA ASN A 221 16.27 3.89 13.49
C ASN A 221 16.02 3.44 12.05
N TYR A 222 14.77 3.43 11.61
CA TYR A 222 14.35 2.98 10.27
C TYR A 222 14.16 4.14 9.28
N PHE A 223 13.90 5.33 9.77
CA PHE A 223 13.74 6.52 8.94
C PHE A 223 15.08 7.24 8.72
N LYS A 224 15.80 6.82 7.72
CA LYS A 224 17.10 7.41 7.33
C LYS A 224 16.95 8.71 6.53
#